data_44aeb17e030e167a1a78198c42c508d1
#
_entry.id   44aeb17e030e167a1a78198c42c508d1
#
_cell.length_a   1.000
_cell.length_b   1.000
_cell.length_c   1.000
_cell.angle_alpha   90.00
_cell.angle_beta   90.00
_cell.angle_gamma   90.00
#
_symmetry.space_group_name_H-M   'P 1'
#
loop_
_entity.id
_entity.type
_entity.pdbx_description
1 polymer ?
#
loop_
_entity_poly.entity_id
_entity_poly.type
_entity_poly.pdbx_seq_one_letter_code
_entity_poly.pdbx_strand_id
1 'polypeptide(L)'
;MTQTGRDKFTSLHDAVAEHVRTGDALHILVGHTRWTAAAREVVRQWWGRDPRFTLVMLSLSSLGTLFFKGGLVEKVVTGYSGDTFPNFTPNPIFAGAYERAEVAAEHWSFLAFSQRLEAAACNLPAIVTRSIGGSSMEANDAYARVASPFGEVGLLEPLHPDVALLHAPVADRQGNVALHPPLLEGAWGALAARRGAVVTVERVVDDLRPWSHLVRIPAHRVLAVCEAAMGAHPGGLFTGDLPVDGYGEDYEFWVEARAASRGDDFDEWIRHWVLDVDDQHEYLARLGDDRIAALRAKADPDSWHDDEAAYQPDLDAPPNRWELAAVFGARHLADRVRALGANAVLAGAGVANLSAWLGVAQARTAGCDVQLTAEIGLWGYDPTPADPFVLNHRNFPRSTMLGDAGLVLGTLVGGPGTTTVACLGGAQVDRFGNVNSTLVPDGPFLVGSGGGNDVASVAAEAIVVATLTPGRTPPECGYVTSPGRAVRALVTDLGTLEKIEGDELVLTAVPAGDGSIAERIDAARAACGWDLAVAGDVRELPPPTGDEIAALRRWDPRGWFLRDR
;
A
#
# COMPACT_ATOMS: atom_id res chain seq x y z
N MET A 1 28.37 -16.75 -28.05
CA MET A 1 27.17 -17.41 -28.60
C MET A 1 26.12 -16.35 -28.72
N THR A 2 25.74 -15.96 -29.93
CA THR A 2 24.64 -15.00 -30.20
C THR A 2 23.32 -15.63 -29.70
N GLN A 3 22.61 -14.93 -28.84
CA GLN A 3 21.25 -15.32 -28.44
C GLN A 3 20.37 -15.36 -29.70
N THR A 4 19.81 -16.52 -30.03
CA THR A 4 18.98 -16.75 -31.24
C THR A 4 17.49 -16.50 -30.98
N GLY A 5 17.14 -15.53 -30.11
CA GLY A 5 15.75 -15.15 -29.84
C GLY A 5 15.23 -14.11 -30.85
N ARG A 6 13.89 -14.09 -31.04
CA ARG A 6 13.22 -13.06 -31.85
C ARG A 6 13.40 -11.69 -31.14
N ASP A 7 13.76 -10.66 -31.92
CA ASP A 7 13.77 -9.27 -31.45
C ASP A 7 12.32 -8.82 -31.14
N LYS A 8 12.09 -8.30 -29.92
CA LYS A 8 10.79 -7.83 -29.46
C LYS A 8 10.76 -6.33 -29.20
N PHE A 9 11.83 -5.65 -29.54
CA PHE A 9 11.92 -4.21 -29.40
C PHE A 9 10.98 -3.52 -30.40
N THR A 10 10.11 -2.63 -29.90
CA THR A 10 9.15 -1.88 -30.70
C THR A 10 8.74 -0.58 -29.99
N SER A 11 7.97 0.27 -30.65
CA SER A 11 7.39 1.45 -30.02
C SER A 11 6.29 1.04 -29.01
N LEU A 12 6.10 1.86 -27.96
CA LEU A 12 5.05 1.62 -26.99
C LEU A 12 3.65 1.72 -27.64
N HIS A 13 3.49 2.63 -28.61
CA HIS A 13 2.26 2.79 -29.37
C HIS A 13 1.89 1.50 -30.11
N ASP A 14 2.83 0.94 -30.90
CA ASP A 14 2.59 -0.30 -31.65
C ASP A 14 2.36 -1.49 -30.73
N ALA A 15 3.11 -1.58 -29.62
CA ALA A 15 2.96 -2.65 -28.66
C ALA A 15 1.55 -2.67 -28.03
N VAL A 16 1.02 -1.52 -27.65
CA VAL A 16 -0.35 -1.42 -27.10
C VAL A 16 -1.39 -1.71 -28.18
N ALA A 17 -1.24 -1.14 -29.39
CA ALA A 17 -2.16 -1.36 -30.50
C ALA A 17 -2.24 -2.85 -30.94
N GLU A 18 -1.11 -3.58 -30.88
CA GLU A 18 -1.07 -5.00 -31.28
C GLU A 18 -1.59 -5.94 -30.18
N HIS A 19 -1.31 -5.63 -28.92
CA HIS A 19 -1.46 -6.62 -27.85
C HIS A 19 -2.62 -6.34 -26.88
N VAL A 20 -3.17 -5.13 -26.80
CA VAL A 20 -4.33 -4.80 -25.95
C VAL A 20 -5.61 -4.85 -26.80
N ARG A 21 -6.64 -5.55 -26.30
CA ARG A 21 -7.88 -5.81 -27.04
C ARG A 21 -9.10 -5.51 -26.19
N THR A 22 -10.21 -5.18 -26.83
CA THR A 22 -11.51 -5.04 -26.17
C THR A 22 -11.85 -6.28 -25.34
N GLY A 23 -12.33 -6.09 -24.11
CA GLY A 23 -12.70 -7.13 -23.17
C GLY A 23 -11.53 -7.77 -22.40
N ASP A 24 -10.30 -7.31 -22.61
CA ASP A 24 -9.14 -7.86 -21.92
C ASP A 24 -9.20 -7.66 -20.40
N ALA A 25 -8.78 -8.69 -19.68
CA ALA A 25 -8.34 -8.58 -18.30
C ALA A 25 -6.89 -8.08 -18.30
N LEU A 26 -6.71 -6.78 -18.01
CA LEU A 26 -5.41 -6.11 -18.01
C LEU A 26 -4.83 -6.14 -16.61
N HIS A 27 -3.73 -6.89 -16.41
CA HIS A 27 -2.92 -6.75 -15.21
C HIS A 27 -1.96 -5.58 -15.39
N ILE A 28 -2.05 -4.61 -14.50
CA ILE A 28 -1.12 -3.48 -14.45
C ILE A 28 -0.32 -3.63 -13.16
N LEU A 29 0.96 -3.96 -13.31
CA LEU A 29 1.85 -4.22 -12.19
C LEU A 29 2.05 -2.93 -11.40
N VAL A 30 1.62 -2.93 -10.16
CA VAL A 30 1.78 -1.78 -9.27
C VAL A 30 3.20 -1.74 -8.73
N GLY A 31 3.70 -2.83 -8.21
CA GLY A 31 5.07 -3.08 -7.79
C GLY A 31 5.86 -1.84 -7.46
N HIS A 32 5.41 -1.00 -6.55
CA HIS A 32 6.01 0.27 -6.24
C HIS A 32 5.85 1.33 -7.36
N THR A 33 4.60 1.45 -7.88
CA THR A 33 4.18 2.46 -8.88
C THR A 33 4.81 2.36 -10.28
N ARG A 34 5.18 1.16 -10.74
CA ARG A 34 5.93 0.89 -11.97
C ARG A 34 5.08 0.63 -13.20
N TRP A 35 4.05 1.42 -13.46
CA TRP A 35 3.10 1.09 -14.54
C TRP A 35 2.75 2.23 -15.49
N THR A 36 3.19 3.44 -15.21
CA THR A 36 2.50 4.64 -15.65
C THR A 36 2.63 4.92 -17.15
N ALA A 37 3.79 4.70 -17.78
CA ALA A 37 3.93 4.96 -19.22
C ALA A 37 3.03 4.08 -20.07
N ALA A 38 3.00 2.76 -19.79
CA ALA A 38 2.12 1.82 -20.51
C ALA A 38 0.65 2.11 -20.25
N ALA A 39 0.28 2.46 -19.01
CA ALA A 39 -1.09 2.81 -18.66
C ALA A 39 -1.58 4.09 -19.37
N ARG A 40 -0.73 5.15 -19.43
CA ARG A 40 -1.06 6.36 -20.21
C ARG A 40 -1.31 6.05 -21.67
N GLU A 41 -0.49 5.17 -22.28
CA GLU A 41 -0.67 4.79 -23.68
C GLU A 41 -1.97 4.02 -23.89
N VAL A 42 -2.34 3.10 -22.99
CA VAL A 42 -3.64 2.42 -23.06
C VAL A 42 -4.78 3.45 -22.96
N VAL A 43 -4.71 4.36 -21.99
CA VAL A 43 -5.74 5.41 -21.86
C VAL A 43 -5.83 6.25 -23.13
N ARG A 44 -4.71 6.67 -23.73
CA ARG A 44 -4.66 7.46 -24.95
C ARG A 44 -5.32 6.75 -26.13
N GLN A 45 -4.99 5.47 -26.37
CA GLN A 45 -5.53 4.72 -27.51
C GLN A 45 -7.01 4.35 -27.36
N TRP A 46 -7.47 4.15 -26.12
CA TRP A 46 -8.80 3.61 -25.85
C TRP A 46 -9.81 4.65 -25.32
N TRP A 47 -9.39 5.90 -25.11
CA TRP A 47 -10.26 6.95 -24.58
C TRP A 47 -11.57 7.08 -25.37
N GLY A 48 -12.71 6.97 -24.67
CA GLY A 48 -14.04 7.09 -25.26
C GLY A 48 -14.46 5.94 -26.21
N ARG A 49 -13.73 4.81 -26.20
CA ARG A 49 -14.04 3.65 -27.10
C ARG A 49 -14.79 2.52 -26.42
N ASP A 50 -15.10 2.61 -25.12
CA ASP A 50 -15.77 1.59 -24.32
C ASP A 50 -15.17 0.17 -24.52
N PRO A 51 -13.90 -0.07 -24.23
CA PRO A 51 -13.26 -1.36 -24.43
C PRO A 51 -13.68 -2.42 -23.42
N ARG A 52 -14.39 -2.04 -22.35
CA ARG A 52 -14.89 -2.93 -21.30
C ARG A 52 -13.80 -3.78 -20.66
N PHE A 53 -12.70 -3.13 -20.25
CA PHE A 53 -11.60 -3.82 -19.58
C PHE A 53 -11.98 -4.33 -18.19
N THR A 54 -11.43 -5.48 -17.81
CA THR A 54 -11.30 -5.86 -16.41
C THR A 54 -9.91 -5.41 -15.94
N LEU A 55 -9.83 -4.41 -15.07
CA LEU A 55 -8.56 -4.03 -14.47
C LEU A 55 -8.18 -4.99 -13.34
N VAL A 56 -7.03 -5.61 -13.46
CA VAL A 56 -6.42 -6.46 -12.42
C VAL A 56 -5.24 -5.68 -11.84
N MET A 57 -5.48 -4.92 -10.79
CA MET A 57 -4.49 -4.05 -10.17
C MET A 57 -4.51 -4.21 -8.67
N LEU A 58 -3.35 -4.47 -8.07
CA LEU A 58 -3.26 -4.59 -6.62
C LEU A 58 -3.72 -3.31 -5.92
N SER A 59 -3.37 -2.14 -6.46
CA SER A 59 -3.76 -0.83 -5.94
C SER A 59 -4.08 0.14 -7.07
N LEU A 60 -5.28 0.68 -7.05
CA LEU A 60 -5.69 1.82 -7.87
C LEU A 60 -5.35 3.10 -7.11
N SER A 61 -4.29 3.78 -7.50
CA SER A 61 -3.95 5.11 -7.00
C SER A 61 -4.75 6.20 -7.72
N SER A 62 -4.50 7.47 -7.40
CA SER A 62 -5.14 8.61 -8.09
C SER A 62 -5.06 8.52 -9.62
N LEU A 63 -4.00 7.93 -10.18
CA LEU A 63 -3.86 7.74 -11.64
C LEU A 63 -4.76 6.63 -12.20
N GLY A 64 -5.23 5.70 -11.37
CA GLY A 64 -6.23 4.72 -11.77
C GLY A 64 -7.56 5.36 -12.19
N THR A 65 -7.83 6.57 -11.70
CA THR A 65 -9.03 7.36 -12.06
C THR A 65 -9.11 7.67 -13.56
N LEU A 66 -7.99 7.69 -14.28
CA LEU A 66 -7.92 7.91 -15.72
C LEU A 66 -8.73 6.86 -16.49
N PHE A 67 -8.65 5.59 -16.08
CA PHE A 67 -9.39 4.49 -16.72
C PHE A 67 -10.90 4.62 -16.48
N PHE A 68 -11.30 5.05 -15.30
CA PHE A 68 -12.71 5.27 -14.94
C PHE A 68 -13.28 6.47 -15.68
N LYS A 69 -12.57 7.59 -15.67
CA LYS A 69 -12.99 8.83 -16.34
C LYS A 69 -13.10 8.65 -17.86
N GLY A 70 -12.23 7.82 -18.46
CA GLY A 70 -12.25 7.48 -19.87
C GLY A 70 -13.35 6.49 -20.29
N GLY A 71 -14.11 5.93 -19.32
CA GLY A 71 -15.12 4.91 -19.60
C GLY A 71 -14.51 3.60 -20.12
N LEU A 72 -13.32 3.22 -19.62
CA LEU A 72 -12.57 2.08 -20.14
C LEU A 72 -12.85 0.77 -19.40
N VAL A 73 -13.49 0.83 -18.23
CA VAL A 73 -13.53 -0.25 -17.25
C VAL A 73 -14.95 -0.71 -16.99
N GLU A 74 -15.20 -2.01 -17.08
CA GLU A 74 -16.45 -2.62 -16.59
C GLU A 74 -16.28 -3.33 -15.24
N LYS A 75 -15.06 -3.84 -14.93
CA LYS A 75 -14.78 -4.55 -13.69
C LYS A 75 -13.38 -4.24 -13.18
N VAL A 76 -13.24 -4.26 -11.87
CA VAL A 76 -11.94 -4.16 -11.19
C VAL A 76 -11.77 -5.34 -10.23
N VAL A 77 -10.58 -5.97 -10.26
CA VAL A 77 -10.10 -6.91 -9.24
C VAL A 77 -8.92 -6.24 -8.53
N THR A 78 -9.07 -5.91 -7.25
CA THR A 78 -8.13 -5.01 -6.56
C THR A 78 -8.08 -5.24 -5.05
N GLY A 79 -6.99 -4.82 -4.42
CA GLY A 79 -6.88 -4.75 -2.97
C GLY A 79 -7.08 -3.34 -2.39
N TYR A 80 -6.99 -2.30 -3.24
CA TYR A 80 -7.10 -0.91 -2.81
C TYR A 80 -7.57 0.01 -3.94
N SER A 81 -8.53 0.87 -3.67
CA SER A 81 -9.04 1.90 -4.60
C SER A 81 -9.16 3.24 -3.89
N GLY A 82 -8.18 4.10 -4.04
CA GLY A 82 -8.17 5.41 -3.38
C GLY A 82 -6.89 6.18 -3.65
N ASP A 83 -6.81 7.37 -3.09
CA ASP A 83 -5.57 8.13 -3.12
C ASP A 83 -4.56 7.54 -2.14
N THR A 84 -3.31 7.42 -2.57
CA THR A 84 -2.22 6.92 -1.74
C THR A 84 -1.36 8.03 -1.17
N PHE A 85 -1.36 9.19 -1.82
CA PHE A 85 -0.52 10.31 -1.42
C PHE A 85 -1.31 11.64 -1.37
N PRO A 86 -1.04 12.55 -0.45
CA PRO A 86 -0.10 12.47 0.69
C PRO A 86 -0.54 11.49 1.76
N ASN A 87 -1.77 11.03 1.74
CA ASN A 87 -2.33 10.04 2.65
C ASN A 87 -3.42 9.21 2.00
N PHE A 88 -3.64 8.04 2.59
CA PHE A 88 -4.63 7.06 2.15
C PHE A 88 -6.05 7.56 2.41
N THR A 89 -6.76 7.92 1.35
CA THR A 89 -8.14 8.46 1.44
C THR A 89 -9.01 7.98 0.30
N PRO A 90 -10.34 7.92 0.50
CA PRO A 90 -11.28 7.66 -0.59
C PRO A 90 -11.10 8.68 -1.73
N ASN A 91 -11.24 8.20 -2.96
CA ASN A 91 -11.31 9.06 -4.14
C ASN A 91 -12.75 9.05 -4.67
N PRO A 92 -13.38 10.22 -4.90
CA PRO A 92 -14.79 10.32 -5.29
C PRO A 92 -15.11 9.66 -6.63
N ILE A 93 -14.14 9.53 -7.54
CA ILE A 93 -14.34 8.88 -8.83
C ILE A 93 -14.57 7.38 -8.64
N PHE A 94 -13.74 6.72 -7.84
CA PHE A 94 -13.92 5.29 -7.55
C PHE A 94 -15.19 5.05 -6.74
N ALA A 95 -15.36 5.81 -5.63
CA ALA A 95 -16.53 5.67 -4.78
C ALA A 95 -17.83 5.84 -5.58
N GLY A 96 -17.93 6.91 -6.37
CA GLY A 96 -19.12 7.17 -7.18
C GLY A 96 -19.38 6.10 -8.25
N ALA A 97 -18.34 5.57 -8.91
CA ALA A 97 -18.51 4.52 -9.92
C ALA A 97 -19.00 3.20 -9.29
N TYR A 98 -18.50 2.85 -8.10
CA TYR A 98 -18.95 1.65 -7.38
C TYR A 98 -20.37 1.80 -6.81
N GLU A 99 -20.67 2.94 -6.19
CA GLU A 99 -22.00 3.24 -5.63
C GLU A 99 -23.10 3.26 -6.70
N ARG A 100 -22.80 3.76 -7.91
CA ARG A 100 -23.73 3.75 -9.04
C ARG A 100 -23.73 2.43 -9.82
N ALA A 101 -22.93 1.44 -9.39
CA ALA A 101 -22.74 0.16 -10.09
C ALA A 101 -22.33 0.32 -11.57
N GLU A 102 -21.62 1.40 -11.91
CA GLU A 102 -21.05 1.64 -13.23
C GLU A 102 -19.85 0.72 -13.49
N VAL A 103 -19.10 0.40 -12.45
CA VAL A 103 -17.96 -0.52 -12.46
C VAL A 103 -18.14 -1.56 -11.36
N ALA A 104 -18.08 -2.83 -11.73
CA ALA A 104 -18.09 -3.93 -10.76
C ALA A 104 -16.74 -3.99 -10.01
N ALA A 105 -16.76 -4.14 -8.68
CA ALA A 105 -15.56 -4.21 -7.88
C ALA A 105 -15.47 -5.54 -7.13
N GLU A 106 -14.34 -6.23 -7.28
CA GLU A 106 -13.99 -7.44 -6.55
C GLU A 106 -12.78 -7.14 -5.66
N HIS A 107 -13.02 -7.03 -4.34
CA HIS A 107 -12.01 -6.61 -3.37
C HIS A 107 -11.31 -7.80 -2.72
N TRP A 108 -9.97 -7.71 -2.61
CA TRP A 108 -9.10 -8.71 -2.01
C TRP A 108 -8.11 -8.07 -1.04
N SER A 109 -7.47 -8.89 -0.20
CA SER A 109 -6.25 -8.46 0.48
C SER A 109 -5.04 -8.55 -0.47
N PHE A 110 -3.95 -7.87 -0.15
CA PHE A 110 -2.75 -7.85 -1.01
C PHE A 110 -2.13 -9.23 -1.18
N LEU A 111 -2.03 -10.01 -0.10
CA LEU A 111 -1.51 -11.37 -0.19
C LEU A 111 -2.44 -12.28 -0.98
N ALA A 112 -3.75 -12.25 -0.70
CA ALA A 112 -4.71 -13.11 -1.42
C ALA A 112 -4.74 -12.76 -2.93
N PHE A 113 -4.68 -11.48 -3.29
CA PHE A 113 -4.56 -11.05 -4.69
C PHE A 113 -3.28 -11.62 -5.34
N SER A 114 -2.12 -11.47 -4.68
CA SER A 114 -0.84 -11.98 -5.18
C SER A 114 -0.83 -13.50 -5.29
N GLN A 115 -1.37 -14.22 -4.30
CA GLN A 115 -1.50 -15.67 -4.32
C GLN A 115 -2.37 -16.19 -5.47
N ARG A 116 -3.44 -15.47 -5.82
CA ARG A 116 -4.27 -15.82 -6.98
C ARG A 116 -3.49 -15.73 -8.30
N LEU A 117 -2.64 -14.70 -8.46
CA LEU A 117 -1.74 -14.57 -9.61
C LEU A 117 -0.65 -15.65 -9.59
N GLU A 118 -0.08 -15.95 -8.42
CA GLU A 118 0.90 -17.03 -8.25
C GLU A 118 0.31 -18.39 -8.64
N ALA A 119 -0.89 -18.71 -8.18
CA ALA A 119 -1.58 -19.94 -8.53
C ALA A 119 -1.76 -20.07 -10.04
N ALA A 120 -2.15 -18.97 -10.71
CA ALA A 120 -2.29 -18.92 -12.16
C ALA A 120 -0.94 -19.11 -12.88
N ALA A 121 0.12 -18.45 -12.42
CA ALA A 121 1.46 -18.59 -12.99
C ALA A 121 2.03 -20.01 -12.83
N CYS A 122 1.71 -20.67 -11.72
CA CYS A 122 2.10 -22.06 -11.44
C CYS A 122 1.16 -23.10 -12.06
N ASN A 123 0.10 -22.67 -12.75
CA ASN A 123 -0.94 -23.55 -13.32
C ASN A 123 -1.57 -24.49 -12.26
N LEU A 124 -1.78 -23.97 -11.05
CA LEU A 124 -2.44 -24.69 -9.97
C LEU A 124 -3.95 -24.53 -10.08
N PRO A 125 -4.75 -25.54 -9.67
CA PRO A 125 -6.21 -25.41 -9.66
C PRO A 125 -6.73 -24.50 -8.53
N ALA A 126 -5.96 -24.33 -7.47
CA ALA A 126 -6.22 -23.45 -6.33
C ALA A 126 -4.93 -23.27 -5.49
N ILE A 127 -4.93 -22.25 -4.62
CA ILE A 127 -3.86 -22.05 -3.63
C ILE A 127 -4.46 -21.90 -2.22
N VAL A 128 -3.77 -22.45 -1.22
CA VAL A 128 -4.18 -22.32 0.19
C VAL A 128 -3.82 -20.95 0.71
N THR A 129 -4.76 -20.31 1.44
CA THR A 129 -4.50 -19.05 2.13
C THR A 129 -4.92 -19.10 3.60
N ARG A 130 -4.24 -18.30 4.43
CA ARG A 130 -4.65 -17.98 5.81
C ARG A 130 -5.38 -16.62 5.90
N SER A 131 -5.34 -15.85 4.83
CA SER A 131 -6.03 -14.56 4.68
C SER A 131 -7.52 -14.77 4.41
N ILE A 132 -8.28 -13.68 4.39
CA ILE A 132 -9.71 -13.62 4.06
C ILE A 132 -10.63 -14.19 5.16
N GLY A 133 -10.28 -15.32 5.76
CA GLY A 133 -11.12 -16.02 6.72
C GLY A 133 -11.60 -15.13 7.88
N GLY A 134 -12.92 -15.03 8.08
CA GLY A 134 -13.58 -14.17 9.08
C GLY A 134 -13.82 -12.74 8.62
N SER A 135 -13.51 -12.39 7.37
CA SER A 135 -13.81 -11.10 6.78
C SER A 135 -15.01 -11.15 5.83
N SER A 136 -15.55 -9.99 5.48
CA SER A 136 -16.63 -9.90 4.49
C SER A 136 -16.18 -10.28 3.06
N MET A 137 -14.87 -10.34 2.81
CA MET A 137 -14.32 -10.81 1.54
C MET A 137 -14.50 -12.32 1.30
N GLU A 138 -14.91 -13.10 2.31
CA GLU A 138 -15.34 -14.51 2.12
C GLU A 138 -16.50 -14.66 1.13
N ALA A 139 -17.25 -13.58 0.89
CA ALA A 139 -18.35 -13.56 -0.06
C ALA A 139 -17.89 -13.52 -1.54
N ASN A 140 -16.60 -13.36 -1.81
CA ASN A 140 -16.08 -13.44 -3.17
C ASN A 140 -16.18 -14.87 -3.72
N ASP A 141 -16.75 -15.04 -4.93
CA ASP A 141 -16.93 -16.34 -5.57
C ASP A 141 -15.62 -17.14 -5.77
N ALA A 142 -14.49 -16.44 -5.85
CA ALA A 142 -13.16 -17.03 -6.00
C ALA A 142 -12.49 -17.43 -4.67
N TYR A 143 -13.24 -17.42 -3.55
CA TYR A 143 -12.81 -17.95 -2.24
C TYR A 143 -13.71 -19.09 -1.81
N ALA A 144 -13.12 -20.14 -1.26
CA ALA A 144 -13.85 -21.21 -0.64
C ALA A 144 -13.19 -21.67 0.67
N ARG A 145 -13.99 -21.98 1.68
CA ARG A 145 -13.55 -22.62 2.90
C ARG A 145 -13.81 -24.14 2.78
N VAL A 146 -12.77 -24.94 2.95
CA VAL A 146 -12.82 -26.38 2.66
C VAL A 146 -12.25 -27.19 3.83
N ALA A 147 -12.98 -28.23 4.25
CA ALA A 147 -12.43 -29.24 5.15
C ALA A 147 -11.42 -30.11 4.41
N SER A 148 -10.22 -30.22 4.96
CA SER A 148 -9.16 -31.09 4.43
C SER A 148 -8.73 -32.11 5.46
N PRO A 149 -7.98 -33.18 5.08
CA PRO A 149 -7.39 -34.13 6.06
C PRO A 149 -6.46 -33.48 7.08
N PHE A 150 -6.01 -32.24 6.82
CA PHE A 150 -5.08 -31.49 7.66
C PHE A 150 -5.77 -30.36 8.44
N GLY A 151 -7.08 -30.25 8.37
CA GLY A 151 -7.90 -29.21 8.98
C GLY A 151 -8.65 -28.36 7.96
N GLU A 152 -9.40 -27.38 8.44
CA GLU A 152 -10.09 -26.42 7.58
C GLU A 152 -9.08 -25.45 6.96
N VAL A 153 -9.20 -25.20 5.65
CA VAL A 153 -8.34 -24.28 4.90
C VAL A 153 -9.16 -23.34 4.01
N GLY A 154 -8.67 -22.11 3.85
CA GLY A 154 -9.15 -21.22 2.79
C GLY A 154 -8.48 -21.57 1.46
N LEU A 155 -9.25 -21.62 0.39
CA LEU A 155 -8.76 -21.81 -0.99
C LEU A 155 -9.09 -20.58 -1.82
N LEU A 156 -8.15 -20.20 -2.68
CA LEU A 156 -8.32 -19.13 -3.65
C LEU A 156 -8.26 -19.71 -5.07
N GLU A 157 -9.18 -19.27 -5.91
CA GLU A 157 -9.17 -19.56 -7.35
C GLU A 157 -8.06 -18.76 -8.05
N PRO A 158 -7.33 -19.35 -9.02
CA PRO A 158 -6.32 -18.66 -9.81
C PRO A 158 -6.90 -17.46 -10.58
N LEU A 159 -6.14 -16.36 -10.64
CA LEU A 159 -6.47 -15.14 -11.40
C LEU A 159 -5.60 -15.07 -12.65
N HIS A 160 -6.22 -15.21 -13.82
CA HIS A 160 -5.55 -15.19 -15.13
C HIS A 160 -5.80 -13.88 -15.88
N PRO A 161 -4.89 -12.91 -15.88
CA PRO A 161 -4.96 -11.78 -16.79
C PRO A 161 -4.80 -12.24 -18.26
N ASP A 162 -5.30 -11.44 -19.20
CA ASP A 162 -5.04 -11.69 -20.63
C ASP A 162 -3.68 -11.12 -21.05
N VAL A 163 -3.38 -9.89 -20.63
CA VAL A 163 -2.11 -9.19 -20.85
C VAL A 163 -1.67 -8.52 -19.56
N ALA A 164 -0.37 -8.53 -19.30
CA ALA A 164 0.24 -7.74 -18.25
C ALA A 164 0.99 -6.53 -18.83
N LEU A 165 0.90 -5.41 -18.14
CA LEU A 165 1.61 -4.17 -18.44
C LEU A 165 2.52 -3.84 -17.24
N LEU A 166 3.79 -3.54 -17.50
CA LEU A 166 4.72 -3.15 -16.43
C LEU A 166 5.83 -2.24 -16.95
N HIS A 167 6.46 -1.55 -16.01
CA HIS A 167 7.70 -0.83 -16.25
C HIS A 167 8.83 -1.48 -15.43
N ALA A 168 10.02 -1.62 -16.02
CA ALA A 168 11.17 -2.22 -15.38
C ALA A 168 12.44 -1.36 -15.62
N PRO A 169 13.49 -1.51 -14.81
CA PRO A 169 14.75 -0.82 -15.06
C PRO A 169 15.37 -1.20 -16.41
N VAL A 170 15.51 -2.49 -16.71
CA VAL A 170 16.13 -2.96 -17.94
C VAL A 170 15.52 -4.25 -18.46
N ALA A 171 15.56 -4.43 -19.78
CA ALA A 171 15.33 -5.70 -20.47
C ALA A 171 16.35 -5.88 -21.60
N ASP A 172 16.50 -7.12 -22.08
CA ASP A 172 17.20 -7.34 -23.35
C ASP A 172 16.20 -7.33 -24.52
N ARG A 173 16.72 -7.24 -25.75
CA ARG A 173 15.87 -7.21 -26.97
C ARG A 173 15.06 -8.49 -27.19
N GLN A 174 15.44 -9.60 -26.57
CA GLN A 174 14.72 -10.87 -26.62
C GLN A 174 13.53 -10.89 -25.65
N GLY A 175 13.51 -9.98 -24.64
CA GLY A 175 12.45 -9.83 -23.68
C GLY A 175 12.71 -10.51 -22.33
N ASN A 176 13.97 -10.80 -21.96
CA ASN A 176 14.26 -11.08 -20.56
C ASN A 176 14.23 -9.76 -19.79
N VAL A 177 13.61 -9.74 -18.59
CA VAL A 177 13.37 -8.50 -17.84
C VAL A 177 13.96 -8.63 -16.44
N ALA A 178 14.79 -7.67 -16.06
CA ALA A 178 15.32 -7.56 -14.71
C ALA A 178 14.48 -6.57 -13.88
N LEU A 179 14.07 -7.02 -12.67
CA LEU A 179 13.33 -6.23 -11.68
C LEU A 179 14.11 -6.27 -10.37
N HIS A 180 14.33 -5.10 -9.77
CA HIS A 180 14.93 -4.99 -8.45
C HIS A 180 13.84 -5.00 -7.37
N PRO A 181 13.97 -5.80 -6.27
CA PRO A 181 13.08 -5.71 -5.12
C PRO A 181 13.15 -4.31 -4.46
N PRO A 182 12.10 -3.88 -3.71
CA PRO A 182 10.91 -4.65 -3.36
C PRO A 182 9.91 -4.74 -4.52
N LEU A 183 9.16 -5.85 -4.59
CA LEU A 183 8.31 -6.15 -5.75
C LEU A 183 6.81 -6.14 -5.44
N LEU A 184 6.40 -5.90 -4.19
CA LEU A 184 4.99 -5.93 -3.73
C LEU A 184 4.27 -7.22 -4.18
N GLU A 185 3.47 -7.21 -5.25
CA GLU A 185 2.81 -8.42 -5.77
C GLU A 185 3.74 -9.37 -6.54
N GLY A 186 5.02 -9.06 -6.65
CA GLY A 186 5.97 -9.86 -7.43
C GLY A 186 5.79 -9.75 -8.94
N ALA A 187 6.40 -10.67 -9.69
CA ALA A 187 6.26 -10.75 -11.15
C ALA A 187 5.09 -11.67 -11.60
N TRP A 188 4.27 -12.11 -10.65
CA TRP A 188 3.28 -13.16 -10.87
C TRP A 188 2.28 -12.81 -11.97
N GLY A 189 1.81 -11.56 -12.05
CA GLY A 189 0.88 -11.13 -13.08
C GLY A 189 1.42 -11.27 -14.51
N ALA A 190 2.70 -10.94 -14.73
CA ALA A 190 3.34 -11.13 -16.03
C ALA A 190 3.52 -12.63 -16.36
N LEU A 191 3.80 -13.46 -15.35
CA LEU A 191 3.93 -14.90 -15.51
C LEU A 191 2.57 -15.60 -15.68
N ALA A 192 1.51 -15.07 -15.09
CA ALA A 192 0.14 -15.58 -15.14
C ALA A 192 -0.62 -15.18 -16.43
N ALA A 193 -0.22 -14.08 -17.08
CA ALA A 193 -0.94 -13.54 -18.23
C ALA A 193 -1.03 -14.55 -19.38
N ARG A 194 -2.24 -14.79 -19.89
CA ARG A 194 -2.49 -15.81 -20.93
C ARG A 194 -1.66 -15.58 -22.19
N ARG A 195 -1.55 -14.33 -22.65
CA ARG A 195 -0.77 -13.97 -23.83
C ARG A 195 0.67 -13.60 -23.48
N GLY A 196 0.91 -12.92 -22.36
CA GLY A 196 2.21 -12.44 -21.92
C GLY A 196 2.18 -10.99 -21.50
N ALA A 197 3.35 -10.34 -21.45
CA ALA A 197 3.52 -8.98 -20.95
C ALA A 197 4.03 -8.01 -22.03
N VAL A 198 3.52 -6.79 -22.05
CA VAL A 198 4.13 -5.61 -22.67
C VAL A 198 4.95 -4.90 -21.61
N VAL A 199 6.24 -4.71 -21.87
CA VAL A 199 7.20 -4.20 -20.90
C VAL A 199 7.79 -2.90 -21.40
N THR A 200 7.63 -1.83 -20.61
CA THR A 200 8.41 -0.61 -20.78
C THR A 200 9.66 -0.66 -19.90
N VAL A 201 10.76 -0.09 -20.35
CA VAL A 201 12.03 -0.06 -19.63
C VAL A 201 12.70 1.31 -19.72
N GLU A 202 13.55 1.62 -18.73
CA GLU A 202 14.44 2.78 -18.83
C GLU A 202 15.44 2.62 -19.98
N ARG A 203 15.94 1.39 -20.15
CA ARG A 203 16.91 1.07 -21.20
C ARG A 203 16.88 -0.39 -21.63
N VAL A 204 17.00 -0.64 -22.92
CA VAL A 204 17.29 -1.96 -23.47
C VAL A 204 18.80 -2.22 -23.42
N VAL A 205 19.22 -3.37 -22.90
CA VAL A 205 20.61 -3.79 -22.80
C VAL A 205 20.89 -5.02 -23.67
N ASP A 206 22.17 -5.20 -24.06
CA ASP A 206 22.56 -6.32 -24.92
C ASP A 206 22.64 -7.65 -24.16
N ASP A 207 22.94 -7.61 -22.87
CA ASP A 207 23.20 -8.80 -22.05
C ASP A 207 22.80 -8.60 -20.58
N LEU A 208 21.91 -9.46 -20.09
CA LEU A 208 21.46 -9.47 -18.70
C LEU A 208 22.19 -10.48 -17.81
N ARG A 209 23.15 -11.26 -18.34
CA ARG A 209 23.89 -12.26 -17.55
C ARG A 209 24.59 -11.70 -16.30
N PRO A 210 25.16 -10.47 -16.31
CA PRO A 210 25.73 -9.87 -15.09
C PRO A 210 24.70 -9.71 -13.96
N TRP A 211 23.41 -9.54 -14.30
CA TRP A 211 22.30 -9.35 -13.36
C TRP A 211 21.30 -10.49 -13.41
N SER A 212 21.73 -11.70 -13.77
CA SER A 212 20.84 -12.87 -13.92
C SER A 212 20.01 -13.18 -12.65
N HIS A 213 20.54 -12.84 -11.48
CA HIS A 213 19.84 -12.96 -10.19
C HIS A 213 18.67 -11.98 -10.03
N LEU A 214 18.58 -10.91 -10.83
CA LEU A 214 17.48 -9.94 -10.88
C LEU A 214 16.50 -10.18 -12.04
N VAL A 215 16.81 -11.09 -12.97
CA VAL A 215 15.87 -11.45 -14.03
C VAL A 215 14.67 -12.19 -13.41
N ARG A 216 13.48 -11.61 -13.56
CA ARG A 216 12.22 -12.13 -13.00
C ARG A 216 11.25 -12.61 -14.06
N ILE A 217 11.33 -12.07 -15.27
CA ILE A 217 10.42 -12.43 -16.36
C ILE A 217 11.27 -12.91 -17.54
N PRO A 218 11.16 -14.20 -17.92
CA PRO A 218 11.91 -14.75 -19.04
C PRO A 218 11.28 -14.35 -20.37
N ALA A 219 12.09 -14.28 -21.41
CA ALA A 219 11.72 -13.80 -22.74
C ALA A 219 10.41 -14.39 -23.30
N HIS A 220 10.15 -15.68 -23.10
CA HIS A 220 8.94 -16.33 -23.68
C HIS A 220 7.63 -15.81 -23.06
N ARG A 221 7.67 -15.08 -21.94
CA ARG A 221 6.51 -14.46 -21.29
C ARG A 221 6.31 -12.99 -21.71
N VAL A 222 7.20 -12.42 -22.52
CA VAL A 222 7.15 -11.03 -22.96
C VAL A 222 6.71 -10.97 -24.42
N LEU A 223 5.77 -10.10 -24.74
CA LEU A 223 5.24 -9.83 -26.06
C LEU A 223 6.05 -8.75 -26.77
N ALA A 224 6.31 -7.65 -26.07
CA ALA A 224 7.01 -6.49 -26.58
C ALA A 224 7.88 -5.83 -25.49
N VAL A 225 9.01 -5.24 -25.89
CA VAL A 225 9.91 -4.43 -25.08
C VAL A 225 9.95 -3.04 -25.68
N CYS A 226 9.70 -1.99 -24.87
CA CYS A 226 9.62 -0.60 -25.30
C CYS A 226 10.48 0.28 -24.40
N GLU A 227 11.37 1.11 -24.93
CA GLU A 227 12.04 2.12 -24.13
C GLU A 227 11.09 3.26 -23.78
N ALA A 228 11.06 3.61 -22.50
CA ALA A 228 10.25 4.70 -21.95
C ALA A 228 10.95 5.27 -20.71
N ALA A 229 11.90 6.17 -20.91
CA ALA A 229 12.60 6.80 -19.79
C ALA A 229 11.62 7.44 -18.80
N MET A 230 11.90 7.37 -17.50
CA MET A 230 10.99 7.82 -16.44
C MET A 230 9.59 7.17 -16.52
N GLY A 231 9.53 5.93 -16.99
CA GLY A 231 8.26 5.25 -17.26
C GLY A 231 7.43 4.91 -16.02
N ALA A 232 8.02 4.93 -14.83
CA ALA A 232 7.31 4.81 -13.55
C ALA A 232 6.77 6.14 -13.01
N HIS A 233 7.21 7.31 -13.57
CA HIS A 233 6.76 8.63 -13.09
C HIS A 233 5.21 8.74 -13.09
N PRO A 234 4.58 9.27 -12.02
CA PRO A 234 5.14 10.00 -10.87
C PRO A 234 5.68 9.13 -9.74
N GLY A 235 5.63 7.81 -9.84
CA GLY A 235 6.32 6.93 -8.91
C GLY A 235 7.84 6.98 -9.06
N GLY A 236 8.56 6.54 -8.03
CA GLY A 236 10.00 6.38 -8.07
C GLY A 236 10.41 5.07 -8.74
N LEU A 237 11.70 4.96 -9.07
CA LEU A 237 12.32 3.74 -9.55
C LEU A 237 13.62 3.47 -8.79
N PHE A 238 13.62 2.42 -7.98
CA PHE A 238 14.84 1.93 -7.35
C PHE A 238 15.51 0.90 -8.27
N THR A 239 16.77 1.11 -8.58
CA THR A 239 17.51 0.31 -9.57
C THR A 239 18.60 -0.57 -8.97
N GLY A 240 19.02 -0.28 -7.71
CA GLY A 240 20.11 -1.00 -7.07
C GLY A 240 21.40 -0.92 -7.90
N ASP A 241 21.94 -2.08 -8.29
CA ASP A 241 23.15 -2.23 -9.10
C ASP A 241 22.87 -2.41 -10.60
N LEU A 242 21.62 -2.26 -11.04
CA LEU A 242 21.26 -2.29 -12.47
C LEU A 242 21.85 -1.06 -13.21
N PRO A 243 22.21 -1.20 -14.50
CA PRO A 243 23.01 -0.19 -15.22
C PRO A 243 22.16 0.99 -15.73
N VAL A 244 21.25 1.50 -14.92
CA VAL A 244 20.41 2.68 -15.19
C VAL A 244 20.24 3.51 -13.93
N ASP A 245 20.05 4.81 -14.10
CA ASP A 245 19.81 5.72 -13.01
C ASP A 245 18.38 5.57 -12.49
N GLY A 246 18.23 5.54 -11.15
CA GLY A 246 16.94 5.63 -10.49
C GLY A 246 16.42 7.07 -10.40
N TYR A 247 15.23 7.23 -9.84
CA TYR A 247 14.62 8.52 -9.52
C TYR A 247 13.61 8.36 -8.38
N GLY A 248 13.39 9.45 -7.64
CA GLY A 248 12.45 9.48 -6.54
C GLY A 248 11.00 9.71 -6.99
N GLU A 249 10.08 9.56 -6.03
CA GLU A 249 8.66 9.88 -6.21
C GLU A 249 8.45 11.38 -6.45
N ASP A 250 7.58 11.73 -7.37
CA ASP A 250 7.10 13.08 -7.60
C ASP A 250 5.84 13.35 -6.78
N TYR A 251 6.05 13.72 -5.53
CA TYR A 251 4.95 13.98 -4.61
C TYR A 251 4.07 15.16 -5.02
N GLU A 252 4.64 16.17 -5.66
CA GLU A 252 3.90 17.33 -6.13
C GLU A 252 2.96 16.94 -7.27
N PHE A 253 3.40 16.08 -8.18
CA PHE A 253 2.54 15.55 -9.23
C PHE A 253 1.40 14.70 -8.67
N TRP A 254 1.67 13.90 -7.63
CA TRP A 254 0.62 13.14 -6.95
C TRP A 254 -0.43 14.04 -6.30
N VAL A 255 0.00 15.13 -5.64
CA VAL A 255 -0.90 16.12 -5.04
C VAL A 255 -1.72 16.83 -6.12
N GLU A 256 -1.07 17.20 -7.23
CA GLU A 256 -1.71 17.81 -8.39
C GLU A 256 -2.79 16.89 -8.99
N ALA A 257 -2.42 15.63 -9.31
CA ALA A 257 -3.35 14.63 -9.85
C ALA A 257 -4.55 14.37 -8.93
N ARG A 258 -4.29 14.32 -7.61
CA ARG A 258 -5.34 14.17 -6.60
C ARG A 258 -6.28 15.39 -6.57
N ALA A 259 -5.74 16.60 -6.62
CA ALA A 259 -6.54 17.83 -6.64
C ALA A 259 -7.39 17.89 -7.90
N ALA A 260 -6.79 17.65 -9.07
CA ALA A 260 -7.49 17.63 -10.35
C ALA A 260 -8.64 16.61 -10.37
N SER A 261 -8.41 15.38 -9.87
CA SER A 261 -9.44 14.32 -9.83
C SER A 261 -10.65 14.66 -8.93
N ARG A 262 -10.56 15.70 -8.12
CA ARG A 262 -11.63 16.23 -7.25
C ARG A 262 -12.23 17.54 -7.73
N GLY A 263 -11.58 18.20 -8.69
CA GLY A 263 -11.99 19.47 -9.27
C GLY A 263 -12.77 19.32 -10.57
N ASP A 264 -13.24 20.45 -11.08
CA ASP A 264 -13.96 20.54 -12.35
C ASP A 264 -13.03 20.54 -13.57
N ASP A 265 -11.73 20.73 -13.36
CA ASP A 265 -10.66 20.84 -14.37
C ASP A 265 -9.98 19.50 -14.70
N PHE A 266 -10.50 18.39 -14.20
CA PHE A 266 -9.87 17.07 -14.39
C PHE A 266 -9.75 16.66 -15.87
N ASP A 267 -10.75 16.99 -16.70
CA ASP A 267 -10.69 16.72 -18.14
C ASP A 267 -9.58 17.52 -18.84
N GLU A 268 -9.31 18.76 -18.41
CA GLU A 268 -8.20 19.58 -18.90
C GLU A 268 -6.85 19.00 -18.46
N TRP A 269 -6.75 18.59 -17.20
CA TRP A 269 -5.56 17.92 -16.66
C TRP A 269 -5.24 16.62 -17.43
N ILE A 270 -6.27 15.79 -17.72
CA ILE A 270 -6.11 14.57 -18.51
C ILE A 270 -5.64 14.87 -19.93
N ARG A 271 -6.23 15.87 -20.58
CA ARG A 271 -5.76 16.30 -21.91
C ARG A 271 -4.30 16.69 -21.86
N HIS A 272 -3.93 17.57 -20.93
CA HIS A 272 -2.57 18.08 -20.80
C HIS A 272 -1.52 16.98 -20.58
N TRP A 273 -1.80 16.02 -19.71
CA TRP A 273 -0.79 15.01 -19.32
C TRP A 273 -0.91 13.68 -20.06
N VAL A 274 -2.01 13.41 -20.77
CA VAL A 274 -2.26 12.10 -21.37
C VAL A 274 -2.72 12.20 -22.82
N LEU A 275 -3.85 12.88 -23.11
CA LEU A 275 -4.49 12.76 -24.42
C LEU A 275 -3.83 13.60 -25.52
N ASP A 276 -3.34 14.79 -25.18
CA ASP A 276 -2.66 15.72 -26.11
C ASP A 276 -1.14 15.52 -26.08
N VAL A 277 -0.67 14.34 -25.66
CA VAL A 277 0.74 13.93 -25.62
C VAL A 277 0.93 12.79 -26.61
N ASP A 278 1.79 12.97 -27.60
CA ASP A 278 1.98 11.98 -28.65
C ASP A 278 2.72 10.73 -28.15
N ASP A 279 3.75 10.91 -27.32
CA ASP A 279 4.60 9.83 -26.82
C ASP A 279 5.27 10.16 -25.46
N GLN A 280 6.13 9.25 -24.99
CA GLN A 280 6.87 9.44 -23.75
C GLN A 280 7.87 10.59 -23.82
N HIS A 281 8.43 10.89 -24.98
CA HIS A 281 9.39 11.99 -25.15
C HIS A 281 8.69 13.35 -24.96
N GLU A 282 7.51 13.53 -25.56
CA GLU A 282 6.72 14.75 -25.36
C GLU A 282 6.25 14.89 -23.92
N TYR A 283 5.85 13.77 -23.27
CA TYR A 283 5.53 13.77 -21.84
C TYR A 283 6.67 14.32 -21.00
N LEU A 284 7.91 13.87 -21.23
CA LEU A 284 9.08 14.35 -20.50
C LEU A 284 9.41 15.81 -20.83
N ALA A 285 9.20 16.24 -22.09
CA ALA A 285 9.37 17.64 -22.46
C ALA A 285 8.40 18.56 -21.69
N ARG A 286 7.15 18.12 -21.44
CA ARG A 286 6.19 18.85 -20.59
C ARG A 286 6.56 18.83 -19.12
N LEU A 287 7.12 17.73 -18.64
CA LEU A 287 7.59 17.61 -17.25
C LEU A 287 8.74 18.59 -16.97
N GLY A 288 9.63 18.78 -17.95
CA GLY A 288 10.72 19.72 -17.93
C GLY A 288 12.02 19.17 -17.32
N ASP A 289 13.15 19.61 -17.87
CA ASP A 289 14.47 19.10 -17.50
C ASP A 289 14.83 19.35 -16.03
N ASP A 290 14.45 20.50 -15.48
CA ASP A 290 14.74 20.84 -14.08
C ASP A 290 14.02 19.88 -13.10
N ARG A 291 12.76 19.55 -13.37
CA ARG A 291 11.98 18.62 -12.56
C ARG A 291 12.55 17.19 -12.67
N ILE A 292 12.90 16.76 -13.87
CA ILE A 292 13.54 15.47 -14.12
C ILE A 292 14.88 15.36 -13.37
N ALA A 293 15.71 16.41 -13.44
CA ALA A 293 16.99 16.45 -12.72
C ALA A 293 16.79 16.38 -11.19
N ALA A 294 15.79 17.09 -10.65
CA ALA A 294 15.46 17.05 -9.23
C ALA A 294 14.97 15.65 -8.80
N LEU A 295 14.16 14.97 -9.61
CA LEU A 295 13.69 13.61 -9.32
C LEU A 295 14.83 12.59 -9.37
N ARG A 296 15.78 12.73 -10.30
CA ARG A 296 16.99 11.90 -10.35
C ARG A 296 17.89 12.12 -9.13
N ALA A 297 18.04 13.36 -8.69
CA ALA A 297 18.80 13.67 -7.47
C ALA A 297 18.18 13.01 -6.22
N LYS A 298 16.86 12.88 -6.17
CA LYS A 298 16.17 12.17 -5.08
C LYS A 298 16.47 10.67 -5.02
N ALA A 299 17.02 10.06 -6.05
CA ALA A 299 17.43 8.65 -6.02
C ALA A 299 18.60 8.38 -5.06
N ASP A 300 19.38 9.41 -4.71
CA ASP A 300 20.41 9.30 -3.68
C ASP A 300 19.74 8.96 -2.32
N PRO A 301 20.14 7.86 -1.66
CA PRO A 301 19.60 7.49 -0.36
C PRO A 301 19.70 8.57 0.73
N ASP A 302 20.69 9.44 0.61
CA ASP A 302 20.95 10.53 1.57
C ASP A 302 20.28 11.86 1.18
N SER A 303 19.56 11.92 0.07
CA SER A 303 18.83 13.13 -0.40
C SER A 303 17.77 13.64 0.58
N TRP A 304 17.40 12.83 1.59
CA TRP A 304 16.50 13.25 2.67
C TRP A 304 17.04 14.41 3.52
N HIS A 305 18.36 14.63 3.52
CA HIS A 305 18.98 15.78 4.20
C HIS A 305 18.52 17.12 3.60
N ASP A 306 18.30 17.17 2.28
CA ASP A 306 17.78 18.37 1.60
C ASP A 306 16.32 18.63 2.02
N ASP A 307 15.50 17.59 2.10
CA ASP A 307 14.12 17.71 2.55
C ASP A 307 14.05 18.11 4.04
N GLU A 308 14.91 17.53 4.91
CA GLU A 308 15.00 17.89 6.32
C GLU A 308 15.44 19.36 6.49
N ALA A 309 16.35 19.84 5.65
CA ALA A 309 16.77 21.25 5.66
C ALA A 309 15.67 22.19 5.16
N ALA A 310 14.90 21.76 4.16
CA ALA A 310 13.83 22.57 3.55
C ALA A 310 12.56 22.66 4.42
N TYR A 311 12.26 21.61 5.19
CA TYR A 311 11.01 21.48 5.95
C TYR A 311 11.32 21.36 7.45
N GLN A 312 11.44 22.51 8.12
CA GLN A 312 11.67 22.58 9.57
C GLN A 312 10.32 22.53 10.32
N PRO A 313 10.07 21.52 11.18
CA PRO A 313 8.84 21.47 11.94
C PRO A 313 8.83 22.51 13.08
N ASP A 314 7.66 23.03 13.41
CA ASP A 314 7.45 23.84 14.60
C ASP A 314 7.42 22.91 15.83
N LEU A 315 8.52 22.90 16.61
CA LEU A 315 8.64 22.05 17.79
C LEU A 315 7.96 22.64 19.04
N ASP A 316 7.61 23.93 19.01
CA ASP A 316 6.95 24.63 20.12
C ASP A 316 5.43 24.51 20.09
N ALA A 317 4.86 24.14 18.93
CA ALA A 317 3.43 23.95 18.81
C ALA A 317 2.94 22.80 19.71
N PRO A 318 1.79 22.96 20.41
CA PRO A 318 1.23 21.88 21.23
C PRO A 318 0.91 20.65 20.36
N PRO A 319 1.03 19.42 20.92
CA PRO A 319 0.67 18.22 20.22
C PRO A 319 -0.81 18.22 19.80
N ASN A 320 -1.08 17.87 18.55
CA ASN A 320 -2.43 17.66 18.05
C ASN A 320 -2.94 16.25 18.38
N ARG A 321 -4.23 15.98 18.11
CA ARG A 321 -4.87 14.69 18.43
C ARG A 321 -4.25 13.48 17.72
N TRP A 322 -3.71 13.66 16.52
CA TRP A 322 -3.05 12.58 15.76
C TRP A 322 -1.67 12.26 16.33
N GLU A 323 -0.93 13.28 16.76
CA GLU A 323 0.35 13.10 17.44
C GLU A 323 0.14 12.43 18.81
N LEU A 324 -0.92 12.79 19.55
CA LEU A 324 -1.28 12.10 20.80
C LEU A 324 -1.55 10.60 20.55
N ALA A 325 -2.40 10.28 19.57
CA ALA A 325 -2.69 8.89 19.23
C ALA A 325 -1.41 8.14 18.81
N ALA A 326 -0.54 8.78 18.01
CA ALA A 326 0.72 8.17 17.56
C ALA A 326 1.67 7.87 18.71
N VAL A 327 1.85 8.81 19.65
CA VAL A 327 2.73 8.60 20.83
C VAL A 327 2.18 7.52 21.75
N PHE A 328 0.89 7.57 22.08
CA PHE A 328 0.28 6.55 22.94
C PHE A 328 0.31 5.17 22.28
N GLY A 329 0.07 5.10 20.97
CA GLY A 329 0.22 3.88 20.18
C GLY A 329 1.64 3.35 20.18
N ALA A 330 2.64 4.22 20.03
CA ALA A 330 4.06 3.85 20.07
C ALA A 330 4.48 3.24 21.41
N ARG A 331 4.10 3.89 22.51
CA ARG A 331 4.38 3.40 23.88
C ARG A 331 3.71 2.04 24.12
N HIS A 332 2.42 1.93 23.75
CA HIS A 332 1.68 0.66 23.88
C HIS A 332 2.36 -0.43 23.04
N LEU A 333 2.73 -0.13 21.79
CA LEU A 333 3.47 -1.06 20.93
C LEU A 333 4.78 -1.52 21.56
N ALA A 334 5.60 -0.60 22.06
CA ALA A 334 6.88 -0.92 22.71
C ALA A 334 6.70 -1.83 23.94
N ASP A 335 5.64 -1.59 24.73
CA ASP A 335 5.29 -2.44 25.86
C ASP A 335 4.87 -3.85 25.41
N ARG A 336 4.08 -3.97 24.31
CA ARG A 336 3.68 -5.28 23.77
C ARG A 336 4.87 -6.03 23.18
N VAL A 337 5.74 -5.35 22.43
CA VAL A 337 6.99 -5.93 21.91
C VAL A 337 7.81 -6.56 23.04
N ARG A 338 7.99 -5.82 24.14
CA ARG A 338 8.72 -6.30 25.31
C ARG A 338 8.02 -7.46 26.01
N ALA A 339 6.72 -7.36 26.24
CA ALA A 339 5.94 -8.37 26.97
C ALA A 339 5.87 -9.71 26.21
N LEU A 340 5.82 -9.68 24.89
CA LEU A 340 5.76 -10.87 24.05
C LEU A 340 7.14 -11.40 23.63
N GLY A 341 8.22 -10.65 23.85
CA GLY A 341 9.50 -10.93 23.21
C GLY A 341 9.37 -10.90 21.68
N ALA A 342 8.58 -9.97 21.16
CA ALA A 342 8.35 -9.89 19.72
C ALA A 342 9.62 -9.50 18.98
N ASN A 343 9.88 -10.17 17.85
CA ASN A 343 11.06 -9.95 17.03
C ASN A 343 10.73 -9.24 15.68
N ALA A 344 9.46 -8.98 15.43
CA ALA A 344 9.02 -8.19 14.27
C ALA A 344 7.86 -7.25 14.61
N VAL A 345 7.87 -6.07 13.99
CA VAL A 345 6.75 -5.14 13.97
C VAL A 345 6.40 -4.83 12.52
N LEU A 346 5.16 -5.08 12.12
CA LEU A 346 4.68 -4.64 10.82
C LEU A 346 4.04 -3.26 10.95
N ALA A 347 4.59 -2.30 10.22
CA ALA A 347 4.06 -0.95 10.12
C ALA A 347 2.92 -0.89 9.10
N GLY A 348 1.74 -0.47 9.56
CA GLY A 348 0.61 -0.13 8.70
C GLY A 348 0.81 1.21 7.99
N ALA A 349 -0.25 1.76 7.42
CA ALA A 349 -0.21 3.03 6.71
C ALA A 349 -0.66 4.21 7.61
N GLY A 350 -0.22 5.43 7.28
CA GLY A 350 -0.66 6.67 7.93
C GLY A 350 -0.15 6.83 9.37
N VAL A 351 -1.01 7.22 10.30
CA VAL A 351 -0.64 7.41 11.72
C VAL A 351 -0.08 6.13 12.35
N ALA A 352 -0.57 4.97 11.96
CA ALA A 352 -0.07 3.69 12.44
C ALA A 352 1.38 3.43 12.03
N ASN A 353 1.79 3.91 10.85
CA ASN A 353 3.18 3.84 10.40
C ASN A 353 4.13 4.60 11.35
N LEU A 354 3.81 5.86 11.63
CA LEU A 354 4.62 6.70 12.51
C LEU A 354 4.61 6.19 13.96
N SER A 355 3.47 5.67 14.41
CA SER A 355 3.35 4.99 15.71
C SER A 355 4.26 3.76 15.78
N ALA A 356 4.30 2.94 14.72
CA ALA A 356 5.19 1.78 14.65
C ALA A 356 6.67 2.18 14.65
N TRP A 357 7.04 3.21 13.90
CA TRP A 357 8.42 3.72 13.84
C TRP A 357 8.91 4.18 15.21
N LEU A 358 8.12 5.03 15.88
CA LEU A 358 8.46 5.52 17.22
C LEU A 358 8.50 4.37 18.24
N GLY A 359 7.51 3.45 18.21
CA GLY A 359 7.43 2.32 19.12
C GLY A 359 8.58 1.34 18.97
N VAL A 360 9.02 1.06 17.72
CA VAL A 360 10.22 0.25 17.47
C VAL A 360 11.48 0.93 17.97
N ALA A 361 11.63 2.25 17.75
CA ALA A 361 12.76 3.01 18.29
C ALA A 361 12.82 2.95 19.81
N GLN A 362 11.67 3.11 20.50
CA GLN A 362 11.56 2.96 21.95
C GLN A 362 11.89 1.55 22.44
N ALA A 363 11.36 0.51 21.76
CA ALA A 363 11.64 -0.88 22.10
C ALA A 363 13.13 -1.22 21.95
N ARG A 364 13.76 -0.79 20.86
CA ARG A 364 15.20 -0.98 20.61
C ARG A 364 16.05 -0.25 21.67
N THR A 365 15.68 0.98 22.03
CA THR A 365 16.34 1.72 23.12
C THR A 365 16.22 0.99 24.46
N ALA A 366 15.13 0.27 24.68
CA ALA A 366 14.93 -0.57 25.87
C ALA A 366 15.62 -1.97 25.76
N GLY A 367 16.42 -2.22 24.72
CA GLY A 367 17.19 -3.44 24.52
C GLY A 367 16.46 -4.59 23.82
N CYS A 368 15.30 -4.34 23.19
CA CYS A 368 14.61 -5.36 22.40
C CYS A 368 15.28 -5.52 21.01
N ASP A 369 15.52 -6.76 20.59
CA ASP A 369 15.93 -7.08 19.22
C ASP A 369 14.67 -7.27 18.35
N VAL A 370 14.22 -6.21 17.70
CA VAL A 370 12.98 -6.19 16.92
C VAL A 370 13.21 -5.57 15.55
N GLN A 371 12.70 -6.25 14.52
CA GLN A 371 12.78 -5.80 13.12
C GLN A 371 11.51 -5.03 12.73
N LEU A 372 11.71 -3.85 12.11
CA LEU A 372 10.64 -3.12 11.47
C LEU A 372 10.42 -3.66 10.06
N THR A 373 9.17 -3.91 9.67
CA THR A 373 8.85 -4.49 8.36
C THR A 373 7.63 -3.82 7.72
N ALA A 374 7.57 -3.86 6.39
CA ALA A 374 6.45 -3.33 5.62
C ALA A 374 6.01 -4.29 4.52
N GLU A 375 4.70 -4.31 4.24
CA GLU A 375 4.04 -5.25 3.34
C GLU A 375 4.58 -5.27 1.90
N ILE A 376 5.19 -4.18 1.44
CA ILE A 376 5.73 -4.09 0.08
C ILE A 376 6.95 -4.97 -0.19
N GLY A 377 7.50 -5.58 0.85
CA GLY A 377 8.69 -6.44 0.78
C GLY A 377 9.89 -5.89 1.55
N LEU A 378 9.71 -5.00 2.54
CA LEU A 378 10.77 -4.49 3.39
C LEU A 378 10.87 -5.29 4.68
N TRP A 379 12.07 -5.73 5.04
CA TRP A 379 12.37 -6.38 6.31
C TRP A 379 13.60 -5.75 6.95
N GLY A 380 13.48 -5.36 8.21
CA GLY A 380 14.58 -4.77 8.97
C GLY A 380 15.02 -3.41 8.42
N TYR A 381 14.09 -2.54 8.05
CA TYR A 381 14.43 -1.20 7.58
C TYR A 381 14.48 -0.18 8.71
N ASP A 382 15.27 0.87 8.49
CA ASP A 382 15.30 2.05 9.32
C ASP A 382 14.62 3.21 8.58
N PRO A 383 13.60 3.84 9.21
CA PRO A 383 12.84 4.91 8.58
C PRO A 383 13.72 6.11 8.20
N THR A 384 13.52 6.60 6.98
CA THR A 384 14.20 7.82 6.51
C THR A 384 13.51 9.06 7.10
N PRO A 385 14.25 10.04 7.63
CA PRO A 385 13.68 11.32 8.03
C PRO A 385 13.02 12.08 6.87
N ALA A 386 12.20 13.06 7.23
CA ALA A 386 11.53 14.01 6.34
C ALA A 386 10.54 13.41 5.31
N ASP A 387 10.30 12.09 5.37
CA ASP A 387 9.35 11.42 4.49
C ASP A 387 8.61 10.30 5.22
N PRO A 388 7.34 10.51 5.62
CA PRO A 388 6.55 9.54 6.38
C PRO A 388 5.96 8.42 5.51
N PHE A 389 6.16 8.47 4.19
CA PHE A 389 5.55 7.52 3.27
C PHE A 389 6.29 6.18 3.35
N VAL A 390 5.60 5.11 3.77
CA VAL A 390 6.21 3.80 3.95
C VAL A 390 6.79 3.22 2.65
N LEU A 391 6.23 3.60 1.50
CA LEU A 391 6.67 3.20 0.17
C LEU A 391 7.83 4.05 -0.38
N ASN A 392 8.38 4.97 0.42
CA ASN A 392 9.49 5.82 0.04
C ASN A 392 10.71 4.96 -0.36
N HIS A 393 11.21 5.17 -1.59
CA HIS A 393 12.35 4.43 -2.14
C HIS A 393 13.63 4.56 -1.30
N ARG A 394 13.79 5.66 -0.52
CA ARG A 394 14.95 5.88 0.38
C ARG A 394 14.99 4.87 1.54
N ASN A 395 13.86 4.20 1.87
CA ASN A 395 13.83 3.13 2.86
C ASN A 395 14.44 1.81 2.32
N PHE A 396 14.53 1.64 0.99
CA PHE A 396 14.94 0.37 0.40
C PHE A 396 16.40 0.03 0.67
N PRO A 397 17.40 0.91 0.41
CA PRO A 397 18.79 0.63 0.72
C PRO A 397 19.09 0.55 2.21
N ARG A 398 18.16 0.98 3.08
CA ARG A 398 18.24 0.91 4.54
C ARG A 398 17.57 -0.34 5.12
N SER A 399 17.17 -1.28 4.26
CA SER A 399 16.54 -2.54 4.63
C SER A 399 17.58 -3.66 4.72
N THR A 400 17.46 -4.53 5.72
CA THR A 400 18.30 -5.74 5.83
C THR A 400 17.97 -6.74 4.71
N MET A 401 16.72 -6.77 4.27
CA MET A 401 16.27 -7.63 3.18
C MET A 401 15.15 -6.95 2.38
N LEU A 402 15.21 -7.13 1.06
CA LEU A 402 14.17 -6.72 0.11
C LEU A 402 13.55 -7.95 -0.54
N GLY A 403 12.24 -7.99 -0.60
CA GLY A 403 11.47 -9.10 -1.16
C GLY A 403 10.17 -8.66 -1.82
N ASP A 404 9.11 -9.40 -1.57
CA ASP A 404 7.75 -9.12 -2.02
C ASP A 404 6.73 -9.37 -0.89
N ALA A 405 5.45 -9.12 -1.15
CA ALA A 405 4.38 -9.34 -0.19
C ALA A 405 4.21 -10.83 0.17
N GLY A 406 4.47 -11.74 -0.77
CA GLY A 406 4.45 -13.19 -0.52
C GLY A 406 5.48 -13.61 0.52
N LEU A 407 6.68 -13.04 0.45
CA LEU A 407 7.73 -13.28 1.45
C LEU A 407 7.37 -12.64 2.81
N VAL A 408 7.03 -11.35 2.84
CA VAL A 408 6.76 -10.66 4.11
C VAL A 408 5.45 -11.12 4.74
N LEU A 409 4.32 -10.97 4.06
CA LEU A 409 2.99 -11.30 4.61
C LEU A 409 2.73 -12.81 4.63
N GLY A 410 3.12 -13.51 3.56
CA GLY A 410 2.85 -14.94 3.42
C GLY A 410 3.77 -15.84 4.25
N THR A 411 5.00 -15.42 4.49
CA THR A 411 6.02 -16.25 5.11
C THR A 411 6.50 -15.71 6.45
N LEU A 412 7.00 -14.47 6.49
CA LEU A 412 7.70 -13.97 7.68
C LEU A 412 6.77 -13.54 8.80
N VAL A 413 5.73 -12.73 8.51
CA VAL A 413 4.86 -12.12 9.55
C VAL A 413 4.18 -13.18 10.42
N GLY A 414 3.73 -14.30 9.85
CA GLY A 414 3.07 -15.37 10.59
C GLY A 414 3.83 -16.70 10.53
N GLY A 415 5.13 -16.66 10.18
CA GLY A 415 5.96 -17.86 10.02
C GLY A 415 6.54 -18.40 11.32
N PRO A 416 7.11 -19.62 11.29
CA PRO A 416 7.77 -20.20 12.45
C PRO A 416 8.95 -19.33 12.92
N GLY A 417 9.05 -19.13 14.24
CA GLY A 417 10.12 -18.33 14.85
C GLY A 417 9.93 -16.81 14.76
N THR A 418 8.84 -16.34 14.17
CA THR A 418 8.49 -14.92 14.16
C THR A 418 7.31 -14.66 15.08
N THR A 419 7.49 -13.75 16.02
CA THR A 419 6.42 -13.17 16.84
C THR A 419 6.22 -11.73 16.40
N THR A 420 5.16 -11.48 15.62
CA THR A 420 4.89 -10.16 15.05
C THR A 420 3.84 -9.43 15.85
N VAL A 421 4.11 -8.17 16.20
CA VAL A 421 3.09 -7.20 16.60
C VAL A 421 2.79 -6.29 15.41
N ALA A 422 1.52 -6.22 15.02
CA ALA A 422 1.07 -5.34 13.94
C ALA A 422 0.57 -4.02 14.48
N CYS A 423 0.90 -2.91 13.80
CA CYS A 423 0.35 -1.59 14.05
C CYS A 423 -0.50 -1.17 12.84
N LEU A 424 -1.82 -1.16 12.99
CA LEU A 424 -2.77 -0.98 11.90
C LEU A 424 -3.50 0.36 12.02
N GLY A 425 -3.82 0.98 10.87
CA GLY A 425 -4.85 2.00 10.76
C GLY A 425 -6.19 1.40 10.35
N GLY A 426 -7.26 2.16 10.53
CA GLY A 426 -8.59 1.75 10.08
C GLY A 426 -9.54 2.94 9.99
N ALA A 427 -10.49 2.89 9.06
CA ALA A 427 -11.52 3.91 8.99
C ALA A 427 -12.58 3.71 10.08
N GLN A 428 -12.94 2.45 10.34
CA GLN A 428 -13.84 2.07 11.45
C GLN A 428 -13.26 0.90 12.23
N VAL A 429 -13.51 0.87 13.53
CA VAL A 429 -13.15 -0.22 14.46
C VAL A 429 -14.34 -0.45 15.37
N ASP A 430 -14.85 -1.67 15.45
CA ASP A 430 -15.96 -2.00 16.33
C ASP A 430 -15.50 -2.47 17.72
N ARG A 431 -16.47 -2.70 18.61
CA ARG A 431 -16.21 -3.15 19.98
C ARG A 431 -15.46 -4.48 20.07
N PHE A 432 -15.49 -5.29 19.01
CA PHE A 432 -14.77 -6.56 18.92
C PHE A 432 -13.37 -6.41 18.27
N GLY A 433 -12.97 -5.17 17.93
CA GLY A 433 -11.72 -4.89 17.26
C GLY A 433 -11.69 -5.27 15.78
N ASN A 434 -12.84 -5.60 15.17
CA ASN A 434 -12.91 -5.74 13.73
C ASN A 434 -12.65 -4.38 13.08
N VAL A 435 -11.89 -4.38 11.99
CA VAL A 435 -11.52 -3.16 11.26
C VAL A 435 -12.25 -3.13 9.93
N ASN A 436 -12.88 -2.00 9.62
CA ASN A 436 -13.39 -1.70 8.29
C ASN A 436 -12.58 -0.59 7.64
N SER A 437 -12.07 -0.86 6.46
CA SER A 437 -11.41 0.10 5.56
C SER A 437 -11.93 0.00 4.12
N THR A 438 -12.98 -0.80 3.86
CA THR A 438 -13.44 -1.09 2.49
C THR A 438 -14.71 -0.34 2.13
N LEU A 439 -15.80 -0.56 2.83
CA LEU A 439 -17.06 0.13 2.55
C LEU A 439 -17.98 0.18 3.79
N VAL A 440 -18.83 1.17 3.83
CA VAL A 440 -19.91 1.25 4.81
C VAL A 440 -21.20 0.78 4.11
N PRO A 441 -21.89 -0.28 4.57
CA PRO A 441 -23.16 -0.68 3.97
C PRO A 441 -24.16 0.47 3.95
N ASP A 442 -24.84 0.66 2.83
CA ASP A 442 -25.72 1.81 2.57
C ASP A 442 -25.04 3.19 2.74
N GLY A 443 -23.74 3.24 2.70
CA GLY A 443 -22.89 4.42 2.86
C GLY A 443 -21.73 4.43 1.86
N PRO A 444 -20.70 5.26 2.12
CA PRO A 444 -19.63 5.45 1.14
C PRO A 444 -18.72 4.22 1.03
N PHE A 445 -18.20 4.01 -0.18
CA PHE A 445 -17.00 3.22 -0.40
C PHE A 445 -15.79 3.94 0.23
N LEU A 446 -14.95 3.20 0.95
CA LEU A 446 -13.75 3.74 1.59
C LEU A 446 -12.53 3.57 0.68
N VAL A 447 -11.71 2.54 0.90
CA VAL A 447 -10.49 2.35 0.09
C VAL A 447 -10.17 0.88 -0.22
N GLY A 448 -10.39 -0.06 0.68
CA GLY A 448 -10.05 -1.47 0.51
C GLY A 448 -9.19 -2.02 1.64
N SER A 449 -8.74 -3.26 1.48
CA SER A 449 -8.01 -4.00 2.52
C SER A 449 -6.55 -3.57 2.65
N GLY A 450 -5.85 -3.28 1.53
CA GLY A 450 -4.40 -3.33 1.57
C GLY A 450 -3.91 -4.69 2.11
N GLY A 451 -2.82 -4.69 2.85
CA GLY A 451 -2.32 -5.83 3.61
C GLY A 451 -2.94 -6.00 5.01
N GLY A 452 -3.87 -5.12 5.40
CA GLY A 452 -4.44 -5.12 6.76
C GLY A 452 -5.12 -6.42 7.15
N ASN A 453 -5.89 -7.03 6.24
CA ASN A 453 -6.51 -8.36 6.46
C ASN A 453 -5.45 -9.46 6.64
N ASP A 454 -4.43 -9.46 5.80
CA ASP A 454 -3.37 -10.49 5.80
C ASP A 454 -2.67 -10.49 7.15
N VAL A 455 -2.28 -9.31 7.62
CA VAL A 455 -1.57 -9.13 8.89
C VAL A 455 -2.46 -9.48 10.08
N ALA A 456 -3.69 -8.97 10.12
CA ALA A 456 -4.65 -9.27 11.19
C ALA A 456 -5.00 -10.78 11.26
N SER A 457 -4.80 -11.51 10.16
CA SER A 457 -5.06 -12.95 10.09
C SER A 457 -3.94 -13.80 10.70
N VAL A 458 -2.68 -13.30 10.74
CA VAL A 458 -1.53 -14.13 11.09
C VAL A 458 -0.59 -13.55 12.16
N ALA A 459 -0.65 -12.25 12.45
CA ALA A 459 0.14 -11.63 13.52
C ALA A 459 -0.21 -12.23 14.89
N ALA A 460 0.76 -12.28 15.78
CA ALA A 460 0.56 -12.71 17.16
C ALA A 460 -0.41 -11.76 17.89
N GLU A 461 -0.20 -10.46 17.69
CA GLU A 461 -1.10 -9.40 18.15
C GLU A 461 -1.14 -8.25 17.14
N ALA A 462 -2.25 -7.52 17.14
CA ALA A 462 -2.40 -6.26 16.42
C ALA A 462 -2.90 -5.17 17.37
N ILE A 463 -2.41 -3.97 17.15
CA ILE A 463 -2.96 -2.74 17.73
C ILE A 463 -3.50 -1.87 16.60
N VAL A 464 -4.60 -1.17 16.85
CA VAL A 464 -5.13 -0.18 15.92
C VAL A 464 -4.89 1.21 16.50
N VAL A 465 -4.39 2.13 15.69
CA VAL A 465 -4.14 3.52 16.09
C VAL A 465 -5.02 4.44 15.28
N ALA A 466 -5.87 5.20 15.95
CA ALA A 466 -6.82 6.11 15.32
C ALA A 466 -7.20 7.26 16.29
N THR A 467 -7.90 8.27 15.79
CA THR A 467 -8.57 9.24 16.67
C THR A 467 -9.95 8.71 17.08
N LEU A 468 -10.36 8.91 18.33
CA LEU A 468 -11.65 8.43 18.82
C LEU A 468 -12.77 9.38 18.38
N THR A 469 -13.70 8.84 17.59
CA THR A 469 -14.93 9.55 17.19
C THR A 469 -16.05 8.54 16.95
N PRO A 470 -17.35 8.92 17.15
CA PRO A 470 -18.45 7.97 16.98
C PRO A 470 -18.54 7.35 15.58
N GLY A 471 -18.18 8.10 14.53
CA GLY A 471 -18.16 7.60 13.15
C GLY A 471 -17.08 6.55 12.88
N ARG A 472 -15.96 6.61 13.65
CA ARG A 472 -14.88 5.61 13.57
C ARG A 472 -15.09 4.40 14.45
N THR A 473 -15.99 4.48 15.41
CA THR A 473 -16.22 3.43 16.37
C THR A 473 -17.69 2.99 16.39
N PRO A 474 -18.20 2.39 15.28
CA PRO A 474 -19.55 1.82 15.29
C PRO A 474 -19.62 0.64 16.28
N PRO A 475 -20.81 0.30 16.84
CA PRO A 475 -20.97 -0.86 17.71
C PRO A 475 -20.50 -2.17 17.04
N GLU A 476 -20.78 -2.31 15.76
CA GLU A 476 -20.36 -3.41 14.89
C GLU A 476 -20.05 -2.87 13.49
N CYS A 477 -18.98 -3.36 12.88
CA CYS A 477 -18.66 -3.04 11.50
C CYS A 477 -19.63 -3.76 10.56
N GLY A 478 -20.36 -3.02 9.74
CA GLY A 478 -21.26 -3.61 8.76
C GLY A 478 -20.52 -4.32 7.60
N TYR A 479 -19.24 -4.01 7.43
CA TYR A 479 -18.31 -4.73 6.58
C TYR A 479 -17.01 -4.95 7.36
N VAL A 480 -16.57 -6.19 7.50
CA VAL A 480 -15.33 -6.55 8.19
C VAL A 480 -14.24 -6.73 7.14
N THR A 481 -13.32 -5.76 7.06
CA THR A 481 -12.13 -5.88 6.21
C THR A 481 -11.10 -6.78 6.88
N SER A 482 -10.78 -6.50 8.16
CA SER A 482 -9.79 -7.26 8.93
C SER A 482 -10.45 -7.78 10.22
N PRO A 483 -10.43 -9.10 10.45
CA PRO A 483 -11.04 -9.69 11.64
C PRO A 483 -10.32 -9.25 12.91
N GLY A 484 -11.08 -8.98 13.97
CA GLY A 484 -10.60 -8.46 15.24
C GLY A 484 -9.91 -9.48 16.16
N ARG A 485 -9.77 -10.74 15.77
CA ARG A 485 -9.22 -11.81 16.63
C ARG A 485 -7.82 -11.54 17.17
N ALA A 486 -6.94 -10.96 16.34
CA ALA A 486 -5.59 -10.59 16.74
C ALA A 486 -5.51 -9.19 17.37
N VAL A 487 -6.53 -8.35 17.19
CA VAL A 487 -6.56 -6.99 17.72
C VAL A 487 -6.72 -7.04 19.23
N ARG A 488 -5.72 -6.52 19.95
CA ARG A 488 -5.69 -6.46 21.42
C ARG A 488 -5.99 -5.08 21.95
N ALA A 489 -5.71 -4.04 21.17
CA ALA A 489 -5.96 -2.68 21.58
C ALA A 489 -6.37 -1.77 20.42
N LEU A 490 -7.23 -0.81 20.73
CA LEU A 490 -7.46 0.42 19.97
C LEU A 490 -6.87 1.57 20.79
N VAL A 491 -5.81 2.18 20.29
CA VAL A 491 -5.13 3.29 20.95
C VAL A 491 -5.52 4.60 20.26
N THR A 492 -5.98 5.56 21.06
CA THR A 492 -6.56 6.81 20.54
C THR A 492 -6.00 8.03 21.27
N ASP A 493 -6.34 9.20 20.74
CA ASP A 493 -6.06 10.50 21.37
C ASP A 493 -6.78 10.70 22.71
N LEU A 494 -7.89 9.98 22.97
CA LEU A 494 -8.70 10.10 24.18
C LEU A 494 -8.53 8.92 25.15
N GLY A 495 -7.79 7.89 24.77
CA GLY A 495 -7.50 6.75 25.64
C GLY A 495 -7.15 5.49 24.91
N THR A 496 -6.83 4.45 25.70
CA THR A 496 -6.55 3.10 25.21
C THR A 496 -7.69 2.19 25.60
N LEU A 497 -8.23 1.48 24.61
CA LEU A 497 -9.25 0.45 24.77
C LEU A 497 -8.57 -0.90 24.53
N GLU A 498 -8.68 -1.84 25.47
CA GLU A 498 -7.99 -3.13 25.43
C GLU A 498 -8.97 -4.30 25.67
N LYS A 499 -8.70 -5.45 25.09
CA LYS A 499 -9.34 -6.71 25.44
C LYS A 499 -8.64 -7.30 26.67
N ILE A 500 -9.23 -7.13 27.85
CA ILE A 500 -8.69 -7.63 29.13
C ILE A 500 -9.31 -9.00 29.49
N GLU A 501 -10.62 -9.04 29.53
CA GLU A 501 -11.41 -10.25 29.82
C GLU A 501 -12.52 -10.36 28.78
N GLY A 502 -12.45 -11.39 27.91
CA GLY A 502 -13.41 -11.55 26.82
C GLY A 502 -12.96 -10.92 25.51
N ASP A 503 -13.93 -10.71 24.60
CA ASP A 503 -13.65 -10.31 23.21
C ASP A 503 -13.92 -8.83 22.93
N GLU A 504 -14.46 -8.08 23.90
CA GLU A 504 -14.79 -6.66 23.72
C GLU A 504 -13.68 -5.75 24.22
N LEU A 505 -13.52 -4.62 23.54
CA LEU A 505 -12.60 -3.53 23.90
C LEU A 505 -13.22 -2.71 25.04
N VAL A 506 -12.48 -2.55 26.14
CA VAL A 506 -12.85 -1.75 27.31
C VAL A 506 -11.82 -0.65 27.54
N LEU A 507 -12.23 0.51 28.02
CA LEU A 507 -11.32 1.62 28.34
C LEU A 507 -10.43 1.28 29.53
N THR A 508 -9.11 1.25 29.32
CA THR A 508 -8.10 0.89 30.33
C THR A 508 -7.19 2.02 30.71
N ALA A 509 -7.10 3.06 29.86
CA ALA A 509 -6.29 4.22 30.13
C ALA A 509 -6.85 5.48 29.48
N VAL A 510 -6.65 6.64 30.10
CA VAL A 510 -6.97 7.96 29.56
C VAL A 510 -5.74 8.87 29.62
N PRO A 511 -5.59 9.88 28.73
CA PRO A 511 -4.48 10.84 28.82
C PRO A 511 -4.50 11.59 30.15
N ALA A 512 -3.34 11.79 30.75
CA ALA A 512 -3.19 12.74 31.87
C ALA A 512 -3.39 14.17 31.36
N GLY A 513 -4.04 15.01 32.13
CA GLY A 513 -4.35 16.39 31.74
C GLY A 513 -5.24 17.10 32.74
N ASP A 514 -5.80 18.23 32.33
CA ASP A 514 -6.71 19.02 33.14
C ASP A 514 -8.00 18.29 33.52
N GLY A 515 -8.59 18.63 34.65
CA GLY A 515 -9.80 17.99 35.16
C GLY A 515 -9.54 16.66 35.87
N SER A 516 -10.60 16.03 36.32
CA SER A 516 -10.58 14.72 36.99
C SER A 516 -10.45 13.56 35.98
N ILE A 517 -9.96 12.42 36.44
CA ILE A 517 -9.95 11.19 35.63
C ILE A 517 -11.38 10.79 35.19
N ALA A 518 -12.39 11.06 36.02
CA ALA A 518 -13.79 10.79 35.69
C ALA A 518 -14.28 11.62 34.49
N GLU A 519 -13.95 12.90 34.45
CA GLU A 519 -14.30 13.78 33.30
C GLU A 519 -13.64 13.30 32.00
N ARG A 520 -12.40 12.82 32.06
CA ARG A 520 -11.70 12.28 30.89
C ARG A 520 -12.29 10.93 30.42
N ILE A 521 -12.72 10.08 31.37
CA ILE A 521 -13.47 8.86 31.07
C ILE A 521 -14.79 9.19 30.37
N ASP A 522 -15.52 10.19 30.89
CA ASP A 522 -16.80 10.62 30.30
C ASP A 522 -16.59 11.21 28.90
N ALA A 523 -15.49 11.94 28.66
CA ALA A 523 -15.11 12.44 27.33
C ALA A 523 -14.83 11.29 26.34
N ALA A 524 -14.10 10.25 26.77
CA ALA A 524 -13.86 9.06 25.94
C ALA A 524 -15.15 8.31 25.64
N ARG A 525 -16.05 8.14 26.61
CA ARG A 525 -17.38 7.54 26.41
C ARG A 525 -18.22 8.33 25.41
N ALA A 526 -18.27 9.64 25.55
CA ALA A 526 -19.02 10.52 24.66
C ALA A 526 -18.51 10.49 23.22
N ALA A 527 -17.22 10.24 23.04
CA ALA A 527 -16.57 10.14 21.73
C ALA A 527 -16.63 8.72 21.12
N CYS A 528 -17.07 7.71 21.87
CA CYS A 528 -17.22 6.34 21.40
C CYS A 528 -18.63 6.11 20.83
N GLY A 529 -18.72 5.34 19.74
CA GLY A 529 -20.00 5.04 19.08
C GLY A 529 -20.78 3.89 19.70
N TRP A 530 -20.26 3.23 20.74
CA TRP A 530 -20.98 2.22 21.54
C TRP A 530 -20.93 2.56 23.03
N ASP A 531 -21.74 1.86 23.84
CA ASP A 531 -21.70 2.00 25.29
C ASP A 531 -20.38 1.42 25.83
N LEU A 532 -19.40 2.30 25.98
CA LEU A 532 -18.02 1.94 26.28
C LEU A 532 -17.87 1.51 27.74
N ALA A 533 -17.61 0.23 27.96
CA ALA A 533 -17.24 -0.32 29.24
C ALA A 533 -15.89 0.22 29.71
N VAL A 534 -15.73 0.37 31.02
CA VAL A 534 -14.54 0.94 31.67
C VAL A 534 -13.96 -0.07 32.64
N ALA A 535 -12.66 -0.28 32.59
CA ALA A 535 -11.95 -1.14 33.53
C ALA A 535 -12.05 -0.59 34.97
N GLY A 536 -11.96 -1.48 35.97
CA GLY A 536 -12.01 -1.08 37.37
C GLY A 536 -10.81 -0.24 37.82
N ASP A 537 -9.68 -0.36 37.12
CA ASP A 537 -8.44 0.38 37.37
C ASP A 537 -7.97 1.06 36.07
N VAL A 538 -8.46 2.28 35.83
CA VAL A 538 -8.09 3.09 34.67
C VAL A 538 -6.80 3.85 34.95
N ARG A 539 -5.80 3.62 34.11
CA ARG A 539 -4.49 4.28 34.20
C ARG A 539 -4.52 5.67 33.56
N GLU A 540 -3.60 6.54 34.00
CA GLU A 540 -3.32 7.80 33.30
C GLU A 540 -2.10 7.62 32.38
N LEU A 541 -2.25 8.03 31.11
CA LEU A 541 -1.17 8.06 30.15
C LEU A 541 -0.40 9.39 30.32
N PRO A 542 0.91 9.34 30.62
CA PRO A 542 1.71 10.57 30.71
C PRO A 542 1.67 11.36 29.39
N PRO A 543 1.72 12.70 29.43
CA PRO A 543 1.76 13.52 28.22
C PRO A 543 2.96 13.14 27.35
N PRO A 544 2.91 13.40 26.02
CA PRO A 544 4.07 13.24 25.16
C PRO A 544 5.27 14.02 25.66
N THR A 545 6.47 13.46 25.52
CA THR A 545 7.72 14.17 25.77
C THR A 545 8.12 15.00 24.55
N GLY A 546 8.95 16.02 24.75
CA GLY A 546 9.49 16.81 23.63
C GLY A 546 10.23 15.97 22.61
N ASP A 547 10.97 14.95 23.04
CA ASP A 547 11.72 14.05 22.15
C ASP A 547 10.81 13.18 21.28
N GLU A 548 9.68 12.70 21.82
CA GLU A 548 8.70 11.92 21.06
C GLU A 548 8.04 12.76 19.97
N ILE A 549 7.63 13.98 20.32
CA ILE A 549 7.04 14.91 19.34
C ILE A 549 8.08 15.33 18.31
N ALA A 550 9.30 15.63 18.71
CA ALA A 550 10.38 15.98 17.79
C ALA A 550 10.68 14.84 16.80
N ALA A 551 10.68 13.57 17.26
CA ALA A 551 10.88 12.42 16.40
C ALA A 551 9.74 12.28 15.36
N LEU A 552 8.47 12.38 15.78
CA LEU A 552 7.32 12.32 14.88
C LEU A 552 7.37 13.44 13.85
N ARG A 553 7.60 14.67 14.27
CA ARG A 553 7.68 15.85 13.39
C ARG A 553 8.89 15.84 12.47
N ARG A 554 9.97 15.19 12.87
CA ARG A 554 11.14 14.97 12.01
C ARG A 554 10.83 14.00 10.87
N TRP A 555 10.03 12.97 11.10
CA TRP A 555 9.59 12.06 10.04
C TRP A 555 8.49 12.67 9.16
N ASP A 556 7.58 13.47 9.73
CA ASP A 556 6.48 14.11 9.01
C ASP A 556 6.50 15.64 9.14
N PRO A 557 7.56 16.33 8.68
CA PRO A 557 7.71 17.77 8.88
C PRO A 557 6.65 18.60 8.14
N ARG A 558 6.03 18.00 7.11
CA ARG A 558 4.93 18.63 6.34
C ARG A 558 3.54 18.34 6.91
N GLY A 559 3.43 17.50 7.94
CA GLY A 559 2.17 17.13 8.57
C GLY A 559 1.23 16.39 7.61
N TRP A 560 1.75 15.49 6.79
CA TRP A 560 0.93 14.74 5.85
C TRP A 560 0.03 13.72 6.53
N PHE A 561 0.53 13.06 7.57
CA PHE A 561 -0.19 12.03 8.33
C PHE A 561 -0.67 12.51 9.69
N LEU A 562 0.02 13.49 10.29
CA LEU A 562 -0.21 13.97 11.67
C LEU A 562 -0.86 15.36 11.71
N ARG A 563 -1.68 15.72 10.73
CA ARG A 563 -2.35 17.01 10.67
C ARG A 563 -3.85 16.87 10.87
N ASP A 564 -4.45 17.73 11.68
CA ASP A 564 -5.90 17.93 11.69
C ASP A 564 -6.33 18.53 10.32
N ARG A 565 -7.36 17.96 9.74
CA ARG A 565 -7.91 18.29 8.42
C ARG A 565 -9.33 18.77 8.54
#